data_0de4b81a1a7a12363aeedb54e2b91809
#
_entry.id   0de4b81a1a7a12363aeedb54e2b91809
#
_cell.length_a   1.000
_cell.length_b   1.000
_cell.length_c   1.000
_cell.angle_alpha   90.00
_cell.angle_beta   90.00
_cell.angle_gamma   90.00
#
_symmetry.space_group_name_H-M   'P 1'
#
loop_
_entity.id
_entity.type
_entity.pdbx_description
1 polymer ?
#
loop_
_entity_poly.entity_id
_entity_poly.type
_entity_poly.pdbx_seq_one_letter_code
_entity_poly.pdbx_strand_id
1 'polypeptide(L)'
;MRALVTGGAGFIGSTLVDRLLAEGHSVDVIDSLSSGKLSNLAEARSNRDHDLTFHQIDIRNAEVVTLIERRKPEVIFHLAAQADVRVSVSDPALDASINILGGINVLEGARRAETRK
;
A
#
# COMPACT_ATOMS: atom_id res chain seq x y z
N MET A 1 -3.76 12.11 -11.31
CA MET A 1 -3.59 12.33 -9.86
C MET A 1 -2.49 11.44 -9.30
N ARG A 2 -2.06 11.71 -8.10
CA ARG A 2 -1.14 10.81 -7.38
C ARG A 2 -1.93 9.95 -6.41
N ALA A 3 -1.87 8.63 -6.60
CA ALA A 3 -2.52 7.65 -5.76
C ALA A 3 -1.46 6.82 -5.00
N LEU A 4 -1.81 6.36 -3.82
CA LEU A 4 -0.98 5.42 -3.07
C LEU A 4 -1.83 4.18 -2.76
N VAL A 5 -1.25 3.00 -3.00
CA VAL A 5 -1.92 1.71 -2.76
C VAL A 5 -1.10 0.92 -1.76
N THR A 6 -1.63 0.70 -0.57
CA THR A 6 -1.02 -0.26 0.36
C THR A 6 -1.51 -1.66 -0.01
N GLY A 7 -0.63 -2.64 0.06
CA GLY A 7 -0.96 -3.98 -0.39
C GLY A 7 -1.04 -4.11 -1.92
N GLY A 8 -0.35 -3.21 -2.63
CA GLY A 8 -0.42 -3.14 -4.10
C GLY A 8 0.25 -4.30 -4.84
N ALA A 9 1.02 -5.14 -4.16
CA ALA A 9 1.60 -6.36 -4.75
C ALA A 9 0.72 -7.60 -4.52
N GLY A 10 -0.43 -7.45 -3.87
CA GLY A 10 -1.41 -8.51 -3.67
C GLY A 10 -2.28 -8.72 -4.91
N PHE A 11 -3.19 -9.69 -4.82
CA PHE A 11 -4.07 -10.04 -5.94
C PHE A 11 -5.00 -8.88 -6.36
N ILE A 12 -5.73 -8.33 -5.41
CA ILE A 12 -6.64 -7.20 -5.69
C ILE A 12 -5.84 -5.92 -5.93
N GLY A 13 -4.83 -5.67 -5.09
CA GLY A 13 -4.04 -4.45 -5.17
C GLY A 13 -3.30 -4.28 -6.49
N SER A 14 -2.69 -5.34 -7.02
CA SER A 14 -1.97 -5.27 -8.29
C SER A 14 -2.90 -4.97 -9.46
N THR A 15 -4.11 -5.54 -9.46
CA THR A 15 -5.14 -5.25 -10.46
C THR A 15 -5.57 -3.77 -10.41
N LEU A 16 -5.73 -3.23 -9.20
CA LEU A 16 -6.05 -1.82 -9.02
C LEU A 16 -4.91 -0.92 -9.52
N VAL A 17 -3.66 -1.28 -9.21
CA VAL A 17 -2.47 -0.55 -9.68
C VAL A 17 -2.46 -0.49 -11.20
N ASP A 18 -2.65 -1.63 -11.86
CA ASP A 18 -2.69 -1.69 -13.33
C ASP A 18 -3.75 -0.75 -13.89
N ARG A 19 -4.92 -0.71 -13.30
CA ARG A 19 -6.02 0.16 -13.75
C ARG A 19 -5.69 1.64 -13.55
N LEU A 20 -5.14 2.00 -12.41
CA LEU A 20 -4.75 3.40 -12.13
C LEU A 20 -3.69 3.88 -13.11
N LEU A 21 -2.68 3.04 -13.40
CA LEU A 21 -1.64 3.38 -14.36
C LEU A 21 -2.20 3.49 -15.79
N ALA A 22 -3.10 2.59 -16.17
CA ALA A 22 -3.75 2.63 -17.47
C ALA A 22 -4.55 3.92 -17.69
N GLU A 23 -5.07 4.50 -16.62
CA GLU A 23 -5.80 5.76 -16.64
C GLU A 23 -4.88 6.99 -16.52
N GLY A 24 -3.57 6.79 -16.51
CA GLY A 24 -2.59 7.88 -16.54
C GLY A 24 -2.23 8.46 -15.17
N HIS A 25 -2.57 7.79 -14.09
CA HIS A 25 -2.25 8.26 -12.74
C HIS A 25 -0.83 7.87 -12.33
N SER A 26 -0.22 8.68 -11.45
CA SER A 26 1.03 8.33 -10.76
C SER A 26 0.67 7.46 -9.55
N VAL A 27 1.34 6.33 -9.37
CA VAL A 27 1.03 5.38 -8.31
C VAL A 27 2.26 5.07 -7.46
N ASP A 28 2.11 5.23 -6.16
CA ASP A 28 3.03 4.69 -5.17
C ASP A 28 2.44 3.41 -4.59
N VAL A 29 3.24 2.36 -4.48
CA VAL A 29 2.83 1.10 -3.84
C VAL A 29 3.64 0.90 -2.56
N ILE A 30 2.96 0.58 -1.48
CA ILE A 30 3.57 0.12 -0.23
C ILE A 30 3.15 -1.34 -0.01
N ASP A 31 4.11 -2.24 0.11
CA ASP A 31 3.86 -3.65 0.38
C ASP A 31 5.06 -4.26 1.08
N SER A 32 4.83 -5.07 2.11
CA SER A 32 5.89 -5.79 2.81
C SER A 32 6.35 -7.04 2.07
N LEU A 33 5.56 -7.49 1.09
CA LEU A 33 5.74 -8.76 0.37
C LEU A 33 5.59 -10.00 1.26
N SER A 34 4.92 -9.88 2.42
CA SER A 34 4.69 -11.03 3.29
C SER A 34 3.73 -12.05 2.66
N SER A 35 2.76 -11.58 1.88
CA SER A 35 1.86 -12.44 1.09
C SER A 35 1.77 -12.01 -0.36
N GLY A 36 1.97 -10.72 -0.67
CA GLY A 36 2.05 -10.22 -2.03
C GLY A 36 3.34 -10.65 -2.74
N LYS A 37 3.34 -10.55 -4.05
CA LYS A 37 4.48 -10.91 -4.88
C LYS A 37 4.83 -9.77 -5.82
N LEU A 38 6.10 -9.41 -5.85
CA LEU A 38 6.59 -8.36 -6.75
C LEU A 38 6.32 -8.71 -8.22
N SER A 39 6.29 -10.00 -8.56
CA SER A 39 5.93 -10.47 -9.90
C SER A 39 4.52 -10.06 -10.35
N ASN A 40 3.61 -9.80 -9.41
CA ASN A 40 2.28 -9.28 -9.74
C ASN A 40 2.33 -7.86 -10.32
N LEU A 41 3.43 -7.14 -10.12
CA LEU A 41 3.66 -5.79 -10.65
C LEU A 41 4.65 -5.80 -11.82
N ALA A 42 5.04 -6.96 -12.34
CA ALA A 42 6.11 -7.06 -13.36
C ALA A 42 5.78 -6.26 -14.63
N GLU A 43 4.57 -6.38 -15.16
CA GLU A 43 4.16 -5.64 -16.35
C GLU A 43 4.08 -4.14 -16.07
N ALA A 44 3.49 -3.77 -14.94
CA ALA A 44 3.38 -2.36 -14.55
C ALA A 44 4.75 -1.71 -14.42
N ARG A 45 5.73 -2.41 -13.87
CA ARG A 45 7.09 -1.91 -13.66
C ARG A 45 7.91 -1.87 -14.94
N SER A 46 7.63 -2.73 -15.90
CA SER A 46 8.36 -2.80 -17.17
C SER A 46 7.94 -1.71 -18.16
N ASN A 47 6.76 -1.15 -18.01
CA ASN A 47 6.25 -0.11 -18.91
C ASN A 47 6.81 1.26 -18.53
N ARG A 48 7.64 1.83 -19.42
CA ARG A 48 8.33 3.12 -19.21
C ARG A 48 7.37 4.31 -19.18
N ASP A 49 6.16 4.15 -19.72
CA ASP A 49 5.15 5.21 -19.71
C ASP A 49 4.41 5.29 -18.39
N HIS A 50 4.60 4.29 -17.51
CA HIS A 50 3.99 4.26 -16.20
C HIS A 50 4.83 4.99 -15.15
N ASP A 51 4.18 5.83 -14.35
CA ASP A 51 4.79 6.45 -13.17
C ASP A 51 4.44 5.62 -11.93
N LEU A 52 5.22 4.57 -11.71
CA LEU A 52 5.06 3.65 -10.60
C LEU A 52 6.31 3.65 -9.72
N THR A 53 6.13 3.88 -8.43
CA THR A 53 7.19 3.76 -7.44
C THR A 53 6.80 2.69 -6.41
N PHE A 54 7.65 1.69 -6.25
CA PHE A 54 7.44 0.61 -5.29
C PHE A 54 8.28 0.84 -4.03
N HIS A 55 7.63 0.74 -2.88
CA HIS A 55 8.26 0.84 -1.55
C HIS A 55 8.03 -0.46 -0.79
N GLN A 56 9.11 -1.23 -0.59
CA GLN A 56 9.02 -2.43 0.24
C GLN A 56 9.14 -2.03 1.70
N ILE A 57 8.01 -1.86 2.35
CA ILE A 57 7.95 -1.48 3.76
C ILE A 57 6.67 -2.04 4.39
N ASP A 58 6.78 -2.46 5.64
CA ASP A 58 5.64 -2.93 6.44
C ASP A 58 4.90 -1.72 7.01
N ILE A 59 3.57 -1.70 6.89
CA ILE A 59 2.76 -0.58 7.40
C ILE A 59 2.87 -0.38 8.91
N ARG A 60 3.34 -1.38 9.66
CA ARG A 60 3.65 -1.22 11.09
C ARG A 60 4.87 -0.35 11.35
N ASN A 61 5.72 -0.15 10.36
CA ASN A 61 6.90 0.68 10.49
C ASN A 61 6.50 2.16 10.50
N ALA A 62 6.96 2.91 11.50
CA ALA A 62 6.66 4.34 11.63
C ALA A 62 7.14 5.17 10.42
N GLU A 63 8.11 4.68 9.65
CA GLU A 63 8.56 5.36 8.42
C GLU A 63 7.46 5.49 7.37
N VAL A 64 6.42 4.67 7.43
CA VAL A 64 5.25 4.79 6.53
C VAL A 64 4.62 6.16 6.67
N VAL A 65 4.53 6.70 7.88
CA VAL A 65 3.97 8.03 8.11
C VAL A 65 4.78 9.10 7.37
N THR A 66 6.09 9.07 7.52
CA THR A 66 7.01 10.02 6.86
C THR A 66 6.98 9.84 5.34
N LEU A 67 6.93 8.61 4.87
CA LEU A 67 6.85 8.29 3.44
C LEU A 67 5.59 8.89 2.81
N ILE A 68 4.44 8.65 3.40
CA ILE A 68 3.15 9.17 2.90
C ILE A 68 3.16 10.69 2.93
N GLU A 69 3.64 11.29 4.02
CA GLU A 69 3.74 12.76 4.14
C GLU A 69 4.60 13.34 3.01
N ARG A 70 5.72 12.71 2.71
CA ARG A 70 6.64 13.17 1.65
C ARG A 70 6.07 12.98 0.25
N ARG A 71 5.39 11.86 -0.01
CA ARG A 71 4.85 11.54 -1.32
C ARG A 71 3.57 12.31 -1.64
N LYS A 72 2.85 12.76 -0.64
CA LYS A 72 1.63 13.58 -0.75
C LYS A 72 0.60 13.01 -1.73
N PRO A 73 0.15 11.76 -1.51
CA PRO A 73 -0.91 11.21 -2.37
C PRO A 73 -2.21 11.97 -2.18
N GLU A 74 -2.94 12.16 -3.26
CA GLU A 74 -4.29 12.76 -3.20
C GLU A 74 -5.31 11.75 -2.71
N VAL A 75 -5.10 10.48 -3.02
CA VAL A 75 -5.97 9.37 -2.64
C VAL A 75 -5.13 8.19 -2.17
N ILE A 76 -5.58 7.54 -1.11
CA ILE A 76 -4.97 6.30 -0.61
C ILE A 76 -5.98 5.16 -0.68
N PHE A 77 -5.60 4.07 -1.35
CA PHE A 77 -6.35 2.81 -1.33
C PHE A 77 -5.64 1.87 -0.35
N HIS A 78 -6.26 1.67 0.80
CA HIS A 78 -5.64 0.87 1.88
C HIS A 78 -6.11 -0.58 1.82
N LEU A 79 -5.31 -1.42 1.17
CA LEU A 79 -5.60 -2.85 0.99
C LEU A 79 -4.65 -3.76 1.79
N ALA A 80 -3.59 -3.22 2.36
CA ALA A 80 -2.68 -3.99 3.21
C ALA A 80 -3.40 -4.41 4.49
N ALA A 81 -3.45 -5.72 4.72
CA ALA A 81 -4.10 -6.28 5.90
C ALA A 81 -3.60 -7.70 6.14
N GLN A 82 -3.73 -8.16 7.40
CA GLN A 82 -3.67 -9.57 7.74
C GLN A 82 -5.11 -10.10 7.64
N ALA A 83 -5.37 -10.99 6.70
CA ALA A 83 -6.73 -11.46 6.39
C ALA A 83 -6.95 -12.95 6.70
N ASP A 84 -5.92 -13.69 7.08
CA ASP A 84 -6.04 -15.12 7.39
C ASP A 84 -6.66 -15.29 8.79
N VAL A 85 -7.85 -15.89 8.81
CA VAL A 85 -8.59 -16.15 10.06
C VAL A 85 -7.78 -17.04 11.01
N ARG A 86 -7.04 -18.01 10.48
CA ARG A 86 -6.21 -18.89 11.31
C ARG A 86 -5.13 -18.12 12.05
N VAL A 87 -4.52 -17.14 11.43
CA VAL A 87 -3.54 -16.26 12.07
C VAL A 87 -4.21 -15.39 13.12
N SER A 88 -5.39 -14.82 12.85
CA SER A 88 -6.09 -13.99 13.83
C SER A 88 -6.46 -14.74 15.09
N VAL A 89 -6.73 -16.04 14.98
CA VAL A 89 -7.04 -16.90 16.14
C VAL A 89 -5.77 -17.32 16.88
N SER A 90 -4.72 -17.73 16.15
CA SER A 90 -3.46 -18.23 16.76
C SER A 90 -2.56 -17.12 17.27
N ASP A 91 -2.60 -15.94 16.65
CA ASP A 91 -1.76 -14.79 17.01
C ASP A 91 -2.55 -13.48 16.85
N PRO A 92 -3.50 -13.21 17.77
CA PRO A 92 -4.34 -12.00 17.69
C PRO A 92 -3.52 -10.72 17.84
N ALA A 93 -2.38 -10.75 18.53
CA ALA A 93 -1.53 -9.58 18.69
C ALA A 93 -0.88 -9.19 17.35
N LEU A 94 -0.45 -10.17 16.56
CA LEU A 94 0.08 -9.92 15.21
C LEU A 94 -1.02 -9.34 14.31
N ASP A 95 -2.20 -9.94 14.32
CA ASP A 95 -3.35 -9.46 13.57
C ASP A 95 -3.67 -8.00 13.89
N ALA A 96 -3.76 -7.66 15.18
CA ALA A 96 -4.02 -6.29 15.61
C ALA A 96 -2.88 -5.34 15.24
N SER A 97 -1.62 -5.77 15.33
CA SER A 97 -0.48 -4.91 14.98
C SER A 97 -0.51 -4.51 13.51
N ILE A 98 -0.89 -5.41 12.63
CA ILE A 98 -0.97 -5.11 11.19
C ILE A 98 -2.24 -4.31 10.89
N ASN A 99 -3.41 -4.80 11.34
CA ASN A 99 -4.69 -4.24 10.92
C ASN A 99 -5.06 -2.95 11.67
N ILE A 100 -4.64 -2.81 12.92
CA ILE A 100 -4.97 -1.63 13.73
C ILE A 100 -3.81 -0.66 13.76
N LEU A 101 -2.64 -1.05 14.27
CA LEU A 101 -1.49 -0.14 14.38
C LEU A 101 -0.97 0.26 13.01
N GLY A 102 -0.90 -0.67 12.07
CA GLY A 102 -0.52 -0.37 10.68
C GLY A 102 -1.52 0.59 10.04
N GLY A 103 -2.81 0.39 10.25
CA GLY A 103 -3.85 1.28 9.77
C GLY A 103 -3.74 2.70 10.34
N ILE A 104 -3.40 2.81 11.64
CA ILE A 104 -3.16 4.11 12.28
C ILE A 104 -1.99 4.83 11.61
N ASN A 105 -0.90 4.15 11.28
CA ASN A 105 0.23 4.76 10.57
C ASN A 105 -0.19 5.31 9.21
N VAL A 106 -1.00 4.57 8.46
CA VAL A 106 -1.52 5.02 7.16
C VAL A 106 -2.40 6.26 7.33
N LEU A 107 -3.30 6.25 8.30
CA LEU A 107 -4.17 7.39 8.58
C LEU A 107 -3.39 8.62 9.04
N GLU A 108 -2.39 8.44 9.89
CA GLU A 108 -1.55 9.56 10.34
C GLU A 108 -0.73 10.14 9.19
N GLY A 109 -0.20 9.29 8.32
CA GLY A 109 0.46 9.75 7.10
C GLY A 109 -0.47 10.53 6.20
N ALA A 110 -1.69 10.04 6.00
CA ALA A 110 -2.73 10.71 5.22
C ALA A 110 -3.08 12.09 5.80
N ARG A 111 -3.21 12.17 7.12
CA ARG A 111 -3.49 13.43 7.81
C ARG A 111 -2.38 14.45 7.57
N ARG A 112 -1.12 14.04 7.71
CA ARG A 112 0.05 14.92 7.50
C ARG A 112 0.20 15.33 6.03
N ALA A 113 -0.12 14.43 5.11
CA ALA A 113 -0.07 14.71 3.67
C ALA A 113 -1.26 15.52 3.17
N GLU A 114 -2.26 15.76 4.01
CA GLU A 114 -3.52 16.39 3.63
C GLU A 114 -4.23 15.63 2.50
N THR A 115 -4.15 14.31 2.55
CA THR A 115 -4.80 13.41 1.57
C THR A 115 -6.31 13.59 1.62
N ARG A 116 -6.93 13.75 0.43
CA ARG A 116 -8.37 14.04 0.33
C ARG A 116 -9.25 12.82 0.64
N LYS A 117 -8.80 11.61 0.25
CA LYS A 117 -9.65 10.42 0.32
C LYS A 117 -8.85 9.14 0.50
#